data_0553b7880fa287a756456052562b818c
#
_entry.id   0553b7880fa287a756456052562b818c
#
_cell.length_a   1.000
_cell.length_b   1.000
_cell.length_c   1.000
_cell.angle_alpha   90.00
_cell.angle_beta   90.00
_cell.angle_gamma   90.00
#
_symmetry.space_group_name_H-M   'P 1'
#
loop_
_entity.id
_entity.type
_entity.pdbx_description
1 polymer ?
#
loop_
_entity_poly.entity_id
_entity_poly.type
_entity_poly.pdbx_seq_one_letter_code
_entity_poly.pdbx_strand_id
1 'polypeptide(L)'
;ATVAQNNYVSVESQSLSDTYVNGIAFTVSPVTGRISSRYGVNESIRNHTHAGLDIAASNGTTIYAVADGVVTYAQFNNGGYGNLVKISHGNGVETYYAHCSKLYVSEGQTVKAGTAIAAVGSTGYSTGNHLHFEIRIDGATVNPQKYLYN
;
A
#
# COMPACT_ATOMS: atom_id res chain seq x y z
N ALA A 1 4.58 8.50 17.88
CA ALA A 1 3.95 8.87 17.19
C ALA A 1 2.56 8.88 17.32
N THR A 2 2.05 9.62 17.03
CA THR A 2 1.01 9.74 17.26
C THR A 2 -0.04 9.41 16.66
N VAL A 3 -0.84 9.20 17.05
CA VAL A 3 -1.75 8.79 16.60
C VAL A 3 -2.73 9.38 16.09
N ALA A 4 -3.18 9.04 15.35
CA ALA A 4 -4.01 9.54 14.58
C ALA A 4 -5.34 9.61 15.03
N GLN A 5 -5.59 10.50 15.83
CA GLN A 5 -6.84 10.65 16.26
C GLN A 5 -7.77 10.85 15.16
N ASN A 6 -7.37 11.35 14.03
CA ASN A 6 -8.27 11.57 12.96
C ASN A 6 -7.94 10.72 11.81
N ASN A 7 -7.49 9.53 12.02
CA ASN A 7 -7.07 8.63 10.97
C ASN A 7 -5.89 9.20 10.22
N TYR A 8 -5.21 10.15 10.80
CA TYR A 8 -4.06 10.75 10.16
C TYR A 8 -2.82 10.14 10.77
N VAL A 9 -1.92 9.66 9.94
CA VAL A 9 -0.69 9.06 10.40
C VAL A 9 0.46 9.91 9.96
N SER A 10 1.25 10.37 10.90
CA SER A 10 2.40 11.16 10.58
C SER A 10 3.60 10.27 10.69
N VAL A 11 4.14 9.85 9.59
CA VAL A 11 5.22 8.91 9.60
C VAL A 11 6.41 9.50 8.93
N GLU A 12 7.02 10.45 9.62
CA GLU A 12 8.07 11.11 9.06
C GLU A 12 9.20 10.27 8.77
N SER A 13 9.68 9.50 9.58
CA SER A 13 10.83 8.70 9.31
C SER A 13 10.43 7.40 8.70
N GLN A 14 9.18 7.10 8.68
CA GLN A 14 8.71 5.89 8.10
C GLN A 14 9.10 4.62 8.83
N SER A 15 9.81 4.72 9.91
CA SER A 15 10.25 3.56 10.62
C SER A 15 9.20 3.02 11.56
N LEU A 16 9.04 1.74 11.61
CA LEU A 16 8.11 1.06 12.50
C LEU A 16 8.91 0.14 13.41
N SER A 17 8.44 -0.07 14.62
CA SER A 17 9.10 -1.05 15.46
C SER A 17 8.55 -2.41 15.10
N ASP A 18 9.31 -3.39 15.31
CA ASP A 18 9.05 -4.81 15.19
C ASP A 18 7.69 -5.30 14.73
N THR A 19 7.27 -4.93 13.55
CA THR A 19 6.04 -5.46 12.99
C THR A 19 6.37 -6.57 12.01
N TYR A 20 5.77 -7.73 12.21
CA TYR A 20 6.00 -8.86 11.34
C TYR A 20 4.67 -9.37 10.76
N VAL A 21 4.70 -9.65 9.47
CA VAL A 21 3.56 -10.23 8.77
C VAL A 21 4.03 -11.59 8.28
N ASN A 22 3.51 -12.65 8.87
CA ASN A 22 3.88 -14.02 8.53
C ASN A 22 5.42 -14.19 8.45
N GLY A 23 6.13 -13.61 9.42
CA GLY A 23 7.57 -13.71 9.50
C GLY A 23 8.36 -12.69 8.71
N ILE A 24 7.68 -11.84 7.96
CA ILE A 24 8.35 -10.79 7.17
C ILE A 24 8.30 -9.48 7.94
N ALA A 25 9.46 -8.87 8.13
CA ALA A 25 9.55 -7.60 8.87
C ALA A 25 9.06 -6.45 8.00
N PHE A 26 8.00 -5.78 8.45
CA PHE A 26 7.50 -4.57 7.82
C PHE A 26 8.08 -3.41 8.64
N THR A 27 9.02 -2.70 8.06
CA THR A 27 9.75 -1.69 8.81
C THR A 27 9.47 -0.27 8.36
N VAL A 28 8.67 -0.10 7.31
CA VAL A 28 8.39 1.21 6.74
C VAL A 28 6.92 1.28 6.38
N SER A 29 6.28 2.39 6.69
CA SER A 29 4.91 2.63 6.22
C SER A 29 4.95 3.02 4.74
N PRO A 30 3.98 2.61 3.94
CA PRO A 30 4.04 2.85 2.50
C PRO A 30 3.89 4.33 2.13
N VAL A 31 3.15 5.09 2.89
CA VAL A 31 2.93 6.51 2.58
C VAL A 31 2.48 7.24 3.82
N THR A 32 2.73 8.54 3.89
CA THR A 32 2.21 9.40 4.93
C THR A 32 0.92 10.02 4.42
N GLY A 33 -0.15 9.91 5.18
CA GLY A 33 -1.42 10.48 4.78
C GLY A 33 -2.52 10.16 5.77
N ARG A 34 -3.75 10.33 5.31
CA ARG A 34 -4.92 10.14 6.15
C ARG A 34 -5.69 8.93 5.66
N ILE A 35 -6.07 8.05 6.54
CA ILE A 35 -6.89 6.90 6.15
C ILE A 35 -8.24 7.40 5.67
N SER A 36 -8.58 7.10 4.44
CA SER A 36 -9.83 7.54 3.83
C SER A 36 -10.84 6.41 3.66
N SER A 37 -10.38 5.16 3.61
CA SER A 37 -11.29 4.02 3.56
C SER A 37 -10.60 2.82 4.17
N ARG A 38 -11.29 2.12 5.05
CA ARG A 38 -10.72 1.01 5.79
C ARG A 38 -11.00 -0.32 5.14
N TYR A 39 -10.17 -1.28 5.49
CA TYR A 39 -10.33 -2.66 5.03
C TYR A 39 -11.67 -3.19 5.51
N GLY A 40 -12.34 -3.91 4.65
CA GLY A 40 -13.57 -4.61 5.03
C GLY A 40 -14.84 -3.78 5.02
N VAL A 41 -14.76 -2.46 4.74
CA VAL A 41 -15.99 -1.69 4.67
C VAL A 41 -16.73 -2.06 3.40
N ASN A 42 -18.05 -1.99 3.47
CA ASN A 42 -18.88 -2.30 2.34
C ASN A 42 -18.92 -1.08 1.42
N GLU A 43 -18.48 -1.26 0.20
CA GLU A 43 -18.49 -0.17 -0.78
C GLU A 43 -19.70 -0.32 -1.67
N SER A 44 -20.78 0.33 -1.30
CA SER A 44 -22.03 0.19 -2.03
C SER A 44 -21.89 0.57 -3.50
N ILE A 45 -21.03 1.52 -3.81
CA ILE A 45 -20.85 1.93 -5.21
C ILE A 45 -20.29 0.79 -6.02
N ARG A 46 -19.35 0.02 -5.49
CA ARG A 46 -18.76 -1.10 -6.17
C ARG A 46 -19.42 -2.42 -5.82
N ASN A 47 -20.33 -2.36 -4.87
CA ASN A 47 -21.07 -3.54 -4.44
C ASN A 47 -20.16 -4.68 -3.99
N HIS A 48 -19.11 -4.36 -3.27
CA HIS A 48 -18.22 -5.38 -2.73
C HIS A 48 -17.49 -4.83 -1.50
N THR A 49 -16.82 -5.69 -0.79
CA THR A 49 -16.08 -5.35 0.40
C THR A 49 -14.69 -4.83 0.01
N HIS A 50 -14.23 -3.80 0.69
CA HIS A 50 -12.94 -3.18 0.41
C HIS A 50 -11.80 -4.13 0.78
N ALA A 51 -10.97 -4.47 -0.17
CA ALA A 51 -9.91 -5.46 0.00
C ALA A 51 -8.59 -4.90 0.52
N GLY A 52 -8.52 -3.63 0.74
CA GLY A 52 -7.29 -2.96 1.18
C GLY A 52 -7.56 -1.77 2.07
N LEU A 53 -6.56 -0.94 2.21
CA LEU A 53 -6.62 0.28 3.01
C LEU A 53 -6.31 1.44 2.10
N ASP A 54 -7.16 2.46 2.09
CA ASP A 54 -6.93 3.65 1.29
C ASP A 54 -6.36 4.76 2.17
N ILE A 55 -5.26 5.33 1.74
CA ILE A 55 -4.61 6.44 2.44
C ILE A 55 -4.58 7.64 1.51
N ALA A 56 -5.31 8.68 1.87
CA ALA A 56 -5.37 9.90 1.08
C ALA A 56 -4.07 10.68 1.23
N ALA A 57 -3.52 11.12 0.12
CA ALA A 57 -2.30 11.91 0.10
C ALA A 57 -2.27 12.69 -1.19
N SER A 58 -1.48 13.74 -1.26
CA SER A 58 -1.40 14.58 -2.45
C SER A 58 -0.82 13.81 -3.63
N ASN A 59 -1.25 14.19 -4.83
CA ASN A 59 -0.70 13.62 -6.05
C ASN A 59 0.82 13.83 -6.03
N GLY A 60 1.57 12.79 -6.30
CA GLY A 60 3.02 12.87 -6.32
C GLY A 60 3.71 12.50 -5.03
N THR A 61 2.96 12.29 -3.96
CA THR A 61 3.58 11.86 -2.68
C THR A 61 4.25 10.52 -2.89
N THR A 62 5.46 10.38 -2.39
CA THR A 62 6.25 9.16 -2.59
C THR A 62 5.66 7.98 -1.84
N ILE A 63 5.62 6.84 -2.52
CA ILE A 63 5.20 5.57 -1.94
C ILE A 63 6.45 4.71 -1.77
N TYR A 64 6.58 4.09 -0.61
CA TYR A 64 7.77 3.30 -0.25
C TYR A 64 7.42 1.83 -0.10
N ALA A 65 8.37 0.97 -0.45
CA ALA A 65 8.23 -0.47 -0.19
C ALA A 65 8.23 -0.68 1.32
N VAL A 66 7.27 -1.44 1.83
CA VAL A 66 7.14 -1.66 3.28
C VAL A 66 8.16 -2.66 3.82
N ALA A 67 8.72 -3.47 2.97
CA ALA A 67 9.66 -4.53 3.37
C ALA A 67 10.51 -4.91 2.16
N ASP A 68 11.60 -5.63 2.41
CA ASP A 68 12.45 -6.13 1.34
C ASP A 68 11.66 -7.09 0.48
N GLY A 69 11.92 -7.12 -0.81
CA GLY A 69 11.25 -8.05 -1.70
C GLY A 69 11.63 -7.88 -3.16
N VAL A 70 10.86 -8.53 -4.01
CA VAL A 70 11.06 -8.49 -5.46
C VAL A 70 9.77 -7.99 -6.09
N VAL A 71 9.90 -7.05 -7.01
CA VAL A 71 8.75 -6.51 -7.73
C VAL A 71 8.26 -7.57 -8.71
N THR A 72 7.02 -7.99 -8.57
CA THR A 72 6.45 -9.01 -9.44
C THR A 72 5.52 -8.41 -10.48
N TYR A 73 5.16 -7.15 -10.34
CA TYR A 73 4.25 -6.49 -11.28
C TYR A 73 4.46 -4.99 -11.16
N ALA A 74 4.61 -4.30 -12.29
CA ALA A 74 4.77 -2.85 -12.27
C ALA A 74 4.29 -2.29 -13.61
N GLN A 75 2.97 -2.04 -13.73
CA GLN A 75 2.39 -1.51 -14.96
C GLN A 75 0.94 -1.14 -14.73
N PHE A 76 0.31 -0.57 -15.75
CA PHE A 76 -1.11 -0.23 -15.67
C PHE A 76 -1.92 -1.53 -15.66
N ASN A 77 -2.89 -1.60 -14.77
CA ASN A 77 -3.76 -2.76 -14.61
C ASN A 77 -5.19 -2.35 -14.96
N ASN A 78 -5.79 -3.04 -15.92
CA ASN A 78 -7.13 -2.71 -16.38
C ASN A 78 -8.24 -3.17 -15.46
N GLY A 79 -7.92 -3.86 -14.39
CA GLY A 79 -8.91 -4.37 -13.45
C GLY A 79 -9.37 -3.37 -12.41
N GLY A 80 -9.03 -2.10 -12.59
CA GLY A 80 -9.45 -1.06 -11.65
C GLY A 80 -8.31 -0.49 -10.83
N TYR A 81 -7.19 -1.17 -10.72
CA TYR A 81 -6.07 -0.70 -9.90
C TYR A 81 -5.29 0.47 -10.52
N GLY A 82 -5.41 0.69 -11.82
CA GLY A 82 -4.60 1.71 -12.49
C GLY A 82 -3.14 1.31 -12.48
N ASN A 83 -2.25 2.25 -12.31
CA ASN A 83 -0.82 1.93 -12.23
C ASN A 83 -0.56 1.22 -10.91
N LEU A 84 -0.06 0.00 -10.99
CA LEU A 84 0.02 -0.91 -9.85
C LEU A 84 1.41 -1.50 -9.71
N VAL A 85 1.91 -1.54 -8.47
CA VAL A 85 3.11 -2.29 -8.12
C VAL A 85 2.71 -3.41 -7.20
N LYS A 86 3.22 -4.62 -7.45
CA LYS A 86 3.09 -5.74 -6.52
C LYS A 86 4.49 -6.17 -6.13
N ILE A 87 4.70 -6.41 -4.86
CA ILE A 87 5.98 -6.89 -4.34
C ILE A 87 5.77 -8.19 -3.59
N SER A 88 6.61 -9.17 -3.89
CA SER A 88 6.63 -10.44 -3.16
C SER A 88 7.74 -10.38 -2.13
N HIS A 89 7.39 -10.66 -0.88
CA HIS A 89 8.35 -10.57 0.23
C HIS A 89 8.83 -11.93 0.70
N GLY A 90 8.29 -13.02 0.13
CA GLY A 90 8.58 -14.35 0.62
C GLY A 90 7.50 -14.79 1.61
N ASN A 91 7.52 -16.05 1.99
CA ASN A 91 6.55 -16.63 2.93
C ASN A 91 5.10 -16.40 2.53
N GLY A 92 4.84 -16.29 1.23
CA GLY A 92 3.48 -16.06 0.74
C GLY A 92 2.98 -14.64 0.92
N VAL A 93 3.82 -13.71 1.39
CA VAL A 93 3.42 -12.33 1.66
C VAL A 93 3.64 -11.46 0.45
N GLU A 94 2.59 -10.75 0.04
CA GLU A 94 2.67 -9.78 -1.06
C GLU A 94 2.05 -8.47 -0.63
N THR A 95 2.53 -7.36 -1.18
CA THR A 95 1.91 -6.06 -0.98
C THR A 95 1.60 -5.43 -2.34
N TYR A 96 0.46 -4.73 -2.41
CA TYR A 96 -0.03 -4.09 -3.61
C TYR A 96 -0.13 -2.59 -3.36
N TYR A 97 0.32 -1.79 -4.33
CA TYR A 97 0.32 -0.33 -4.26
C TYR A 97 -0.34 0.19 -5.52
N ALA A 98 -1.56 0.67 -5.41
CA ALA A 98 -2.40 0.98 -6.58
C ALA A 98 -2.74 2.44 -6.74
N HIS A 99 -3.29 2.78 -7.90
CA HIS A 99 -3.73 4.10 -8.33
C HIS A 99 -2.59 5.11 -8.45
N CYS A 100 -1.38 4.60 -8.68
CA CYS A 100 -0.19 5.45 -8.72
C CYS A 100 -0.20 6.36 -9.93
N SER A 101 0.40 7.55 -9.79
CA SER A 101 0.59 8.46 -10.91
C SER A 101 1.85 8.10 -11.69
N LYS A 102 2.86 7.58 -11.00
CA LYS A 102 4.12 7.17 -11.62
C LYS A 102 4.63 5.93 -10.93
N LEU A 103 5.34 5.10 -11.68
CA LEU A 103 6.01 3.91 -11.17
C LEU A 103 7.51 4.11 -11.33
N TYR A 104 8.26 3.85 -10.27
CA TYR A 104 9.71 4.06 -10.27
C TYR A 104 10.50 2.75 -10.37
N VAL A 105 9.81 1.62 -10.34
CA VAL A 105 10.44 0.30 -10.37
C VAL A 105 9.91 -0.53 -11.51
N SER A 106 10.60 -1.60 -11.83
CA SER A 106 10.21 -2.51 -12.90
C SER A 106 10.08 -3.93 -12.36
N GLU A 107 9.29 -4.73 -13.05
CA GLU A 107 9.11 -6.12 -12.69
C GLU A 107 10.46 -6.82 -12.67
N GLY A 108 10.70 -7.61 -11.66
CA GLY A 108 11.97 -8.33 -11.48
C GLY A 108 12.98 -7.61 -10.60
N GLN A 109 12.74 -6.34 -10.32
CA GLN A 109 13.68 -5.55 -9.52
C GLN A 109 13.62 -5.96 -8.05
N THR A 110 14.77 -6.11 -7.42
CA THR A 110 14.84 -6.34 -5.99
C THR A 110 14.82 -4.98 -5.29
N VAL A 111 14.03 -4.84 -4.25
CA VAL A 111 13.92 -3.59 -3.49
C VAL A 111 14.11 -3.87 -2.02
N LYS A 112 14.56 -2.85 -1.32
CA LYS A 112 14.67 -2.89 0.14
C LYS A 112 13.55 -2.08 0.74
N ALA A 113 13.20 -2.37 1.98
CA ALA A 113 12.24 -1.55 2.71
C ALA A 113 12.69 -0.08 2.64
N GLY A 114 11.76 0.80 2.37
CA GLY A 114 12.06 2.23 2.26
C GLY A 114 12.49 2.69 0.87
N THR A 115 12.57 1.78 -0.10
CA THR A 115 12.84 2.18 -1.47
C THR A 115 11.62 2.92 -2.02
N ALA A 116 11.83 4.06 -2.67
CA ALA A 116 10.75 4.78 -3.34
C ALA A 116 10.34 3.97 -4.56
N ILE A 117 9.10 3.53 -4.62
CA ILE A 117 8.65 2.65 -5.69
C ILE A 117 7.63 3.28 -6.61
N ALA A 118 6.94 4.31 -6.16
CA ALA A 118 5.88 4.92 -6.95
C ALA A 118 5.47 6.26 -6.35
N ALA A 119 4.55 6.94 -7.00
CA ALA A 119 3.98 8.18 -6.48
C ALA A 119 2.47 8.07 -6.46
N VAL A 120 1.85 8.69 -5.47
CA VAL A 120 0.40 8.70 -5.30
C VAL A 120 -0.28 9.37 -6.50
N GLY A 121 -1.39 8.84 -6.90
CA GLY A 121 -2.20 9.40 -7.97
C GLY A 121 -3.65 9.01 -7.83
N SER A 122 -4.35 8.99 -8.96
CA SER A 122 -5.77 8.64 -8.99
C SER A 122 -6.07 7.87 -10.28
N THR A 123 -5.12 7.07 -10.74
CA THR A 123 -5.30 6.29 -11.97
C THR A 123 -6.19 5.08 -11.71
N GLY A 124 -6.79 4.58 -12.75
CA GLY A 124 -7.70 3.45 -12.63
C GLY A 124 -9.03 3.86 -12.04
N TYR A 125 -9.61 2.97 -11.27
CA TYR A 125 -10.93 3.19 -10.73
C TYR A 125 -10.82 3.94 -9.41
N SER A 126 -10.64 5.23 -9.47
CA SER A 126 -10.38 6.05 -8.31
C SER A 126 -11.11 7.39 -8.42
N THR A 127 -11.60 7.91 -7.30
CA THR A 127 -12.30 9.19 -7.28
C THR A 127 -11.48 10.29 -6.64
N GLY A 128 -10.24 10.03 -6.29
CA GLY A 128 -9.39 11.05 -5.69
C GLY A 128 -7.99 10.51 -5.45
N ASN A 129 -7.07 11.42 -5.13
CA ASN A 129 -5.68 11.02 -4.92
C ASN A 129 -5.51 10.24 -3.64
N HIS A 130 -5.11 9.00 -3.74
CA HIS A 130 -4.87 8.13 -2.60
C HIS A 130 -4.04 6.93 -3.00
N LEU A 131 -3.44 6.29 -2.03
CA LEU A 131 -2.83 4.99 -2.22
C LEU A 131 -3.83 3.93 -1.78
N HIS A 132 -4.09 2.95 -2.64
CA HIS A 132 -4.83 1.75 -2.23
C HIS A 132 -3.78 0.69 -1.94
N PHE A 133 -3.68 0.27 -0.70
CA PHE A 133 -2.64 -0.64 -0.22
C PHE A 133 -3.24 -1.95 0.24
N GLU A 134 -2.71 -3.06 -0.25
CA GLU A 134 -3.17 -4.38 0.18
C GLU A 134 -2.02 -5.18 0.72
N ILE A 135 -2.30 -5.99 1.71
CA ILE A 135 -1.40 -7.04 2.18
C ILE A 135 -2.11 -8.37 1.89
N ARG A 136 -1.40 -9.27 1.26
CA ARG A 136 -1.93 -10.60 0.97
C ARG A 136 -1.01 -11.66 1.54
N ILE A 137 -1.61 -12.70 2.11
CA ILE A 137 -0.88 -13.86 2.61
C ILE A 137 -1.47 -15.05 1.87
N ASP A 138 -0.65 -15.73 1.08
CA ASP A 138 -1.06 -16.86 0.25
C ASP A 138 -2.27 -16.50 -0.62
N GLY A 139 -2.27 -15.28 -1.14
CA GLY A 139 -3.31 -14.80 -2.05
C GLY A 139 -4.54 -14.20 -1.38
N ALA A 140 -4.68 -14.34 -0.09
CA ALA A 140 -5.84 -13.80 0.63
C ALA A 140 -5.52 -12.45 1.23
N THR A 141 -6.41 -11.48 1.05
CA THR A 141 -6.21 -10.16 1.63
C THR A 141 -6.40 -10.20 3.14
N VAL A 142 -5.62 -9.39 3.85
CA VAL A 142 -5.76 -9.24 5.29
C VAL A 142 -5.82 -7.75 5.61
N ASN A 143 -6.29 -7.42 6.79
CA ASN A 143 -6.46 -6.01 7.18
C ASN A 143 -5.10 -5.35 7.44
N PRO A 144 -4.68 -4.39 6.61
CA PRO A 144 -3.38 -3.75 6.81
C PRO A 144 -3.25 -3.01 8.12
N GLN A 145 -4.35 -2.51 8.68
CA GLN A 145 -4.29 -1.78 9.95
C GLN A 145 -3.95 -2.66 11.13
N LYS A 146 -3.99 -3.96 10.95
CA LYS A 146 -3.56 -4.87 11.98
C LYS A 146 -2.05 -4.74 12.18
N TYR A 147 -1.35 -4.30 11.16
CA TYR A 147 0.10 -4.25 11.14
C TYR A 147 0.65 -2.83 11.03
N LEU A 148 -0.05 -1.96 10.30
CA LEU A 148 0.42 -0.61 10.01
C LEU A 148 -0.70 0.37 10.34
N TYR A 149 -0.34 1.58 10.71
CA TYR A 149 -1.31 2.64 10.95
C TYR A 149 -2.28 2.34 12.10
N ASN A 150 -1.80 1.66 13.09
CA ASN A 150 -2.65 1.35 14.23
C ASN A 150 -2.93 2.55 15.11
#